data_1719f81a3bc87cc2dbbe3025591cb6fe
#
_entry.id   1719f81a3bc87cc2dbbe3025591cb6fe
#
_cell.length_a   1.000
_cell.length_b   1.000
_cell.length_c   1.000
_cell.angle_alpha   90.00
_cell.angle_beta   90.00
_cell.angle_gamma   90.00
#
_symmetry.space_group_name_H-M   'P 1'
#
loop_
_entity.id
_entity.type
_entity.pdbx_description
1 polymer ?
#
loop_
_entity_poly.entity_id
_entity_poly.type
_entity_poly.pdbx_seq_one_letter_code
_entity_poly.pdbx_strand_id
1 'polypeptide(L)'
;MKQLFNIYCDESCHLEHDGEKAMVLGGVWCPADKKDEIFRRLREIKEEHGLNKHFEIKWNKVSKGKLEFYMDVINYFFDNSDLHFRVLVVPNKSELKHEEFGHSHDTFYYKMYFNLLKTLFEPDCEYNIYIDIKDTRGRKKVDKLHEVLCNNHYDFNRELIKKVQQVRSEEVELVALADLLIGAMSYLHRGKTTSEAKLKLIERIKERSKYNLMASTLYRENKFNIFVWRGGYGK
;
A
#
# COMPACT_ATOMS: atom_id res chain seq x y z
N MET A 1 25.80 2.44 11.04
CA MET A 1 25.09 2.80 9.78
C MET A 1 23.59 2.77 10.09
N LYS A 2 22.83 3.75 9.60
CA LYS A 2 21.37 3.75 9.72
C LYS A 2 20.79 2.60 8.87
N GLN A 3 19.74 1.98 9.35
CA GLN A 3 19.03 0.93 8.59
C GLN A 3 18.24 1.56 7.44
N LEU A 4 18.44 1.06 6.22
CA LEU A 4 17.72 1.50 5.05
C LEU A 4 16.49 0.63 4.82
N PHE A 5 15.32 1.24 4.62
CA PHE A 5 14.08 0.58 4.26
C PHE A 5 13.62 0.95 2.86
N ASN A 6 13.03 0.00 2.16
CA ASN A 6 12.32 0.22 0.92
C ASN A 6 10.81 0.14 1.18
N ILE A 7 10.05 1.18 0.79
CA ILE A 7 8.60 1.26 0.88
C ILE A 7 8.03 1.20 -0.55
N TYR A 8 7.11 0.27 -0.81
CA TYR A 8 6.48 0.06 -2.11
C TYR A 8 4.99 0.37 -2.01
N CYS A 9 4.55 1.41 -2.69
CA CYS A 9 3.21 1.95 -2.59
C CYS A 9 2.41 1.71 -3.86
N ASP A 10 1.11 1.46 -3.69
CA ASP A 10 0.12 1.40 -4.75
C ASP A 10 -1.22 2.00 -4.26
N GLU A 11 -2.16 2.20 -5.18
CA GLU A 11 -3.47 2.76 -4.89
C GLU A 11 -4.58 2.03 -5.63
N SER A 12 -5.79 2.10 -5.08
CA SER A 12 -7.00 1.56 -5.68
C SER A 12 -8.14 2.57 -5.59
N CYS A 13 -8.88 2.73 -6.72
CA CYS A 13 -10.04 3.61 -6.81
C CYS A 13 -9.73 5.08 -6.46
N HIS A 14 -8.57 5.58 -6.91
CA HIS A 14 -8.11 6.92 -6.59
C HIS A 14 -8.75 8.03 -7.44
N LEU A 15 -9.38 7.69 -8.58
CA LEU A 15 -10.02 8.67 -9.45
C LEU A 15 -11.34 9.18 -8.84
N GLU A 16 -11.59 10.47 -8.99
CA GLU A 16 -12.75 11.15 -8.41
C GLU A 16 -14.08 10.60 -8.96
N HIS A 17 -14.11 10.27 -10.26
CA HIS A 17 -15.31 9.85 -10.99
C HIS A 17 -15.24 8.40 -11.49
N ASP A 18 -14.61 7.49 -10.76
CA ASP A 18 -14.55 6.06 -11.11
C ASP A 18 -15.81 5.26 -10.69
N GLY A 19 -16.81 5.93 -10.14
CA GLY A 19 -18.07 5.32 -9.67
C GLY A 19 -17.94 4.54 -8.35
N GLU A 20 -16.76 4.55 -7.73
CA GLU A 20 -16.51 3.82 -6.49
C GLU A 20 -16.52 4.75 -5.28
N LYS A 21 -17.13 4.32 -4.18
CA LYS A 21 -17.24 5.14 -2.96
C LYS A 21 -15.90 5.23 -2.19
N ALA A 22 -15.20 4.12 -2.05
CA ALA A 22 -13.99 4.06 -1.26
C ALA A 22 -12.73 4.28 -2.11
N MET A 23 -11.73 4.98 -1.54
CA MET A 23 -10.37 5.09 -2.06
C MET A 23 -9.42 4.46 -1.06
N VAL A 24 -8.44 3.70 -1.55
CA VAL A 24 -7.47 2.99 -0.71
C VAL A 24 -6.07 3.21 -1.26
N LEU A 25 -5.15 3.64 -0.39
CA LEU A 25 -3.73 3.71 -0.66
C LEU A 25 -3.01 2.83 0.35
N GLY A 26 -1.94 2.18 -0.06
CA GLY A 26 -1.15 1.39 0.87
C GLY A 26 0.30 1.27 0.47
N GLY A 27 1.11 0.82 1.42
CA GLY A 27 2.51 0.54 1.20
C GLY A 27 2.96 -0.70 1.96
N VAL A 28 3.72 -1.55 1.28
CA VAL A 28 4.49 -2.65 1.87
C VAL A 28 5.93 -2.18 2.03
N TRP A 29 6.56 -2.45 3.18
CA TRP A 29 7.97 -2.11 3.34
C TRP A 29 8.77 -3.23 3.99
N CYS A 30 10.07 -3.21 3.73
CA CYS A 30 11.04 -4.13 4.30
C CYS A 30 12.42 -3.47 4.39
N PRO A 31 13.35 -4.01 5.19
CA PRO A 31 14.75 -3.65 5.12
C PRO A 31 15.29 -3.84 3.68
N ALA A 32 16.11 -2.90 3.22
CA ALA A 32 16.60 -2.90 1.83
C ALA A 32 17.51 -4.10 1.52
N ASP A 33 18.24 -4.58 2.50
CA ASP A 33 19.13 -5.77 2.41
C ASP A 33 18.33 -7.09 2.36
N LYS A 34 17.05 -7.10 2.78
CA LYS A 34 16.16 -8.26 2.72
C LYS A 34 15.38 -8.38 1.42
N LYS A 35 15.38 -7.33 0.60
CA LYS A 35 14.60 -7.26 -0.63
C LYS A 35 14.79 -8.46 -1.55
N ASP A 36 16.04 -8.84 -1.83
CA ASP A 36 16.33 -9.89 -2.81
C ASP A 36 15.92 -11.29 -2.31
N GLU A 37 16.03 -11.54 -1.00
CA GLU A 37 15.53 -12.75 -0.35
C GLU A 37 14.00 -12.85 -0.46
N ILE A 38 13.30 -11.75 -0.16
CA ILE A 38 11.84 -11.67 -0.26
C ILE A 38 11.37 -11.88 -1.71
N PHE A 39 12.01 -11.25 -2.68
CA PHE A 39 11.68 -11.41 -4.09
C PHE A 39 11.89 -12.84 -4.55
N ARG A 40 12.99 -13.48 -4.14
CA ARG A 40 13.26 -14.88 -4.44
C ARG A 40 12.15 -15.76 -3.87
N ARG A 41 11.77 -15.60 -2.59
CA ARG A 41 10.73 -16.41 -1.97
C ARG A 41 9.37 -16.24 -2.63
N LEU A 42 8.96 -15.05 -3.02
CA LEU A 42 7.72 -14.82 -3.77
C LEU A 42 7.74 -15.54 -5.14
N ARG A 43 8.88 -15.60 -5.82
CA ARG A 43 9.03 -16.35 -7.07
C ARG A 43 8.97 -17.87 -6.86
N GLU A 44 9.59 -18.37 -5.80
CA GLU A 44 9.50 -19.79 -5.41
C GLU A 44 8.04 -20.18 -5.14
N ILE A 45 7.27 -19.38 -4.39
CA ILE A 45 5.84 -19.62 -4.18
C ILE A 45 5.07 -19.70 -5.51
N LYS A 46 5.38 -18.83 -6.48
CA LYS A 46 4.77 -18.93 -7.82
C LYS A 46 5.09 -20.27 -8.48
N GLU A 47 6.35 -20.71 -8.45
CA GLU A 47 6.81 -21.96 -9.05
C GLU A 47 6.22 -23.19 -8.35
N GLU A 48 6.10 -23.19 -7.01
CA GLU A 48 5.44 -24.22 -6.21
C GLU A 48 3.97 -24.47 -6.63
N HIS A 49 3.30 -23.43 -7.13
CA HIS A 49 1.94 -23.48 -7.67
C HIS A 49 1.87 -23.62 -9.20
N GLY A 50 2.98 -23.98 -9.86
CA GLY A 50 3.05 -24.18 -11.31
C GLY A 50 2.86 -22.89 -12.12
N LEU A 51 3.06 -21.71 -11.49
CA LEU A 51 2.98 -20.42 -12.15
C LEU A 51 4.36 -20.01 -12.66
N ASN A 52 4.39 -19.25 -13.77
CA ASN A 52 5.63 -18.65 -14.25
C ASN A 52 6.18 -17.67 -13.22
N LYS A 53 7.50 -17.63 -13.02
CA LYS A 53 8.17 -16.68 -12.11
C LYS A 53 7.85 -15.21 -12.39
N HIS A 54 7.47 -14.89 -13.63
CA HIS A 54 7.02 -13.56 -14.04
C HIS A 54 5.51 -13.35 -13.92
N PHE A 55 4.77 -14.34 -13.37
CA PHE A 55 3.36 -14.16 -13.10
C PHE A 55 3.16 -12.96 -12.16
N GLU A 56 2.38 -11.99 -12.60
CA GLU A 56 2.08 -10.81 -11.80
C GLU A 56 1.06 -11.15 -10.72
N ILE A 57 1.45 -11.01 -9.44
CA ILE A 57 0.53 -11.05 -8.31
C ILE A 57 -0.37 -9.81 -8.43
N LYS A 58 -1.69 -10.00 -8.49
CA LYS A 58 -2.63 -8.90 -8.66
C LYS A 58 -4.01 -9.25 -8.12
N TRP A 59 -4.65 -8.31 -7.43
CA TRP A 59 -5.97 -8.54 -6.84
C TRP A 59 -7.04 -8.95 -7.85
N ASN A 60 -7.04 -8.38 -9.05
CA ASN A 60 -8.01 -8.73 -10.08
C ASN A 60 -7.84 -10.15 -10.63
N LYS A 61 -6.69 -10.78 -10.44
CA LYS A 61 -6.38 -12.15 -10.86
C LYS A 61 -6.72 -13.21 -9.79
N VAL A 62 -7.17 -12.79 -8.59
CA VAL A 62 -7.65 -13.70 -7.54
C VAL A 62 -8.89 -14.43 -8.02
N SER A 63 -8.80 -15.76 -8.10
CA SER A 63 -9.84 -16.64 -8.61
C SER A 63 -9.82 -17.97 -7.87
N LYS A 64 -10.90 -18.78 -8.00
CA LYS A 64 -10.99 -20.10 -7.36
C LYS A 64 -9.81 -21.01 -7.71
N GLY A 65 -9.39 -21.03 -8.98
CA GLY A 65 -8.29 -21.89 -9.44
C GLY A 65 -6.89 -21.46 -9.00
N LYS A 66 -6.75 -20.25 -8.42
CA LYS A 66 -5.47 -19.74 -7.90
C LYS A 66 -5.54 -19.38 -6.41
N LEU A 67 -6.60 -19.81 -5.73
CA LEU A 67 -6.83 -19.41 -4.34
C LEU A 67 -5.68 -19.86 -3.43
N GLU A 68 -5.23 -21.10 -3.52
CA GLU A 68 -4.14 -21.65 -2.69
C GLU A 68 -2.83 -20.87 -2.87
N PHE A 69 -2.50 -20.51 -4.12
CA PHE A 69 -1.36 -19.63 -4.39
C PHE A 69 -1.47 -18.30 -3.64
N TYR A 70 -2.62 -17.63 -3.71
CA TYR A 70 -2.81 -16.36 -3.02
C TYR A 70 -2.86 -16.51 -1.49
N MET A 71 -3.35 -17.66 -0.98
CA MET A 71 -3.29 -17.98 0.44
C MET A 71 -1.85 -18.09 0.92
N ASP A 72 -0.97 -18.75 0.16
CA ASP A 72 0.43 -18.90 0.50
C ASP A 72 1.19 -17.57 0.42
N VAL A 73 0.88 -16.70 -0.53
CA VAL A 73 1.42 -15.34 -0.58
C VAL A 73 1.04 -14.55 0.68
N ILE A 74 -0.23 -14.62 1.12
CA ILE A 74 -0.69 -13.96 2.35
C ILE A 74 -0.03 -14.59 3.59
N ASN A 75 0.06 -15.93 3.64
CA ASN A 75 0.75 -16.62 4.74
C ASN A 75 2.21 -16.16 4.84
N TYR A 76 2.92 -16.16 3.74
CA TYR A 76 4.30 -15.68 3.67
C TYR A 76 4.46 -14.24 4.16
N PHE A 77 3.56 -13.33 3.72
CA PHE A 77 3.57 -11.96 4.23
C PHE A 77 3.51 -11.92 5.76
N PHE A 78 2.61 -12.68 6.38
CA PHE A 78 2.46 -12.67 7.84
C PHE A 78 3.56 -13.43 8.58
N ASP A 79 4.12 -14.49 7.99
CA ASP A 79 5.20 -15.29 8.59
C ASP A 79 6.57 -14.60 8.54
N ASN A 80 6.78 -13.74 7.56
CA ASN A 80 8.03 -13.00 7.41
C ASN A 80 8.00 -11.73 8.29
N SER A 81 8.85 -11.68 9.33
CA SER A 81 8.94 -10.55 10.26
C SER A 81 9.46 -9.24 9.64
N ASP A 82 10.17 -9.34 8.51
CA ASP A 82 10.74 -8.17 7.80
C ASP A 82 9.73 -7.50 6.86
N LEU A 83 8.57 -8.13 6.63
CA LEU A 83 7.50 -7.56 5.80
C LEU A 83 6.45 -6.86 6.66
N HIS A 84 6.14 -5.64 6.30
CA HIS A 84 5.18 -4.79 6.98
C HIS A 84 4.22 -4.16 5.98
N PHE A 85 3.02 -3.80 6.42
CA PHE A 85 2.01 -3.16 5.58
C PHE A 85 1.27 -2.07 6.33
N ARG A 86 1.09 -0.93 5.66
CA ARG A 86 0.19 0.13 6.11
C ARG A 86 -0.77 0.50 4.99
N VAL A 87 -2.03 0.71 5.38
CA VAL A 87 -3.09 1.12 4.47
C VAL A 87 -3.84 2.33 5.02
N LEU A 88 -4.13 3.28 4.13
CA LEU A 88 -5.04 4.39 4.36
C LEU A 88 -6.31 4.14 3.56
N VAL A 89 -7.44 4.14 4.23
CA VAL A 89 -8.76 3.95 3.63
C VAL A 89 -9.57 5.22 3.78
N VAL A 90 -10.08 5.75 2.69
CA VAL A 90 -11.13 6.77 2.64
C VAL A 90 -12.43 6.05 2.30
N PRO A 91 -13.33 5.81 3.27
CA PRO A 91 -14.52 4.98 3.05
C PRO A 91 -15.55 5.61 2.09
N ASN A 92 -15.58 6.93 2.05
CA ASN A 92 -16.51 7.66 1.22
C ASN A 92 -15.87 8.90 0.59
N LYS A 93 -15.53 8.81 -0.69
CA LYS A 93 -14.95 9.93 -1.46
C LYS A 93 -15.93 11.09 -1.66
N SER A 94 -17.24 10.84 -1.66
CA SER A 94 -18.25 11.90 -1.87
C SER A 94 -18.36 12.86 -0.68
N GLU A 95 -17.84 12.49 0.49
CA GLU A 95 -17.75 13.38 1.65
C GLU A 95 -16.54 14.33 1.56
N LEU A 96 -15.69 14.14 0.54
CA LEU A 96 -14.54 14.99 0.27
C LEU A 96 -15.02 16.22 -0.50
N LYS A 97 -15.29 17.29 0.22
CA LYS A 97 -15.72 18.57 -0.35
C LYS A 97 -14.52 19.33 -0.92
N HIS A 98 -13.98 18.84 -2.05
CA HIS A 98 -12.78 19.44 -2.67
C HIS A 98 -12.95 20.93 -2.99
N GLU A 99 -14.12 21.33 -3.47
CA GLU A 99 -14.43 22.71 -3.85
C GLU A 99 -14.47 23.69 -2.68
N GLU A 100 -14.97 23.26 -1.50
CA GLU A 100 -15.05 24.11 -0.31
C GLU A 100 -13.68 24.50 0.25
N PHE A 101 -12.61 23.72 -0.05
CA PHE A 101 -11.26 23.94 0.49
C PHE A 101 -10.26 24.41 -0.56
N GLY A 102 -10.69 24.76 -1.78
CA GLY A 102 -9.81 25.24 -2.86
C GLY A 102 -8.72 24.23 -3.26
N HIS A 103 -8.94 22.93 -2.99
CA HIS A 103 -7.98 21.89 -3.28
C HIS A 103 -8.27 21.22 -4.61
N SER A 104 -7.26 21.16 -5.49
CA SER A 104 -7.31 20.30 -6.67
C SER A 104 -7.24 18.83 -6.25
N HIS A 105 -7.75 17.93 -7.08
CA HIS A 105 -7.61 16.47 -6.91
C HIS A 105 -6.13 16.07 -6.64
N ASP A 106 -5.18 16.71 -7.32
CA ASP A 106 -3.75 16.47 -7.10
C ASP A 106 -3.30 16.83 -5.67
N THR A 107 -3.79 17.93 -5.11
CA THR A 107 -3.47 18.34 -3.73
C THR A 107 -4.01 17.32 -2.70
N PHE A 108 -5.22 16.80 -2.93
CA PHE A 108 -5.80 15.76 -2.09
C PHE A 108 -4.97 14.46 -2.16
N TYR A 109 -4.57 14.04 -3.36
CA TYR A 109 -3.73 12.88 -3.59
C TYR A 109 -2.43 12.94 -2.77
N TYR A 110 -1.71 14.07 -2.81
CA TYR A 110 -0.49 14.26 -2.01
C TYR A 110 -0.75 14.20 -0.50
N LYS A 111 -1.87 14.78 -0.05
CA LYS A 111 -2.26 14.73 1.37
C LYS A 111 -2.51 13.30 1.82
N MET A 112 -3.08 12.46 0.98
CA MET A 112 -3.33 11.05 1.32
C MET A 112 -2.03 10.25 1.38
N TYR A 113 -1.14 10.40 0.41
CA TYR A 113 0.19 9.77 0.47
C TYR A 113 1.01 10.30 1.66
N PHE A 114 0.95 11.58 1.93
CA PHE A 114 1.59 12.15 3.11
C PHE A 114 1.05 11.49 4.41
N ASN A 115 -0.26 11.36 4.56
CA ASN A 115 -0.86 10.72 5.72
C ASN A 115 -0.57 9.21 5.81
N LEU A 116 -0.42 8.54 4.67
CA LEU A 116 0.02 7.15 4.62
C LEU A 116 1.44 7.00 5.16
N LEU A 117 2.36 7.86 4.71
CA LEU A 117 3.80 7.67 4.88
C LEU A 117 4.37 8.31 6.15
N LYS A 118 3.87 9.50 6.57
CA LYS A 118 4.47 10.31 7.66
C LYS A 118 4.70 9.57 8.98
N THR A 119 3.96 8.49 9.21
CA THR A 119 4.04 7.73 10.47
C THR A 119 5.01 6.55 10.42
N LEU A 120 5.59 6.28 9.24
CA LEU A 120 6.50 5.16 9.03
C LEU A 120 7.96 5.53 9.32
N PHE A 121 8.26 6.82 9.37
CA PHE A 121 9.63 7.29 9.46
C PHE A 121 10.13 7.34 10.90
N GLU A 122 11.20 6.63 11.16
CA GLU A 122 11.96 6.67 12.41
C GLU A 122 13.27 7.44 12.19
N PRO A 123 13.69 8.32 13.15
CA PRO A 123 14.84 9.22 12.94
C PRO A 123 16.18 8.53 12.66
N ASP A 124 16.33 7.30 13.18
CA ASP A 124 17.57 6.52 13.05
C ASP A 124 17.59 5.58 11.83
N CYS A 125 16.62 5.73 10.93
CA CYS A 125 16.50 4.95 9.71
C CYS A 125 16.63 5.83 8.46
N GLU A 126 16.72 5.19 7.30
CA GLU A 126 16.69 5.82 5.98
C GLU A 126 15.64 5.13 5.11
N TYR A 127 15.05 5.87 4.17
CA TYR A 127 13.93 5.36 3.38
C TYR A 127 14.05 5.65 1.89
N ASN A 128 13.83 4.62 1.07
CA ASN A 128 13.53 4.73 -0.34
C ASN A 128 12.04 4.45 -0.54
N ILE A 129 11.34 5.32 -1.26
CA ILE A 129 9.91 5.19 -1.52
C ILE A 129 9.70 4.97 -3.01
N TYR A 130 8.98 3.89 -3.35
CA TYR A 130 8.63 3.49 -4.71
C TYR A 130 7.11 3.53 -4.86
N ILE A 131 6.62 4.22 -5.88
CA ILE A 131 5.18 4.44 -6.11
C ILE A 131 4.81 3.94 -7.50
N ASP A 132 3.77 3.12 -7.61
CA ASP A 132 3.18 2.73 -8.89
C ASP A 132 2.28 3.86 -9.39
N ILE A 133 2.83 4.74 -10.21
CA ILE A 133 2.08 5.83 -10.83
C ILE A 133 2.04 5.59 -12.34
N LYS A 134 0.83 5.45 -12.87
CA LYS A 134 0.59 5.18 -14.30
C LYS A 134 0.46 6.44 -15.16
N ASP A 135 0.47 7.62 -14.55
CA ASP A 135 0.23 8.89 -15.22
C ASP A 135 1.53 9.50 -15.76
N THR A 136 1.46 10.09 -16.96
CA THR A 136 2.56 10.85 -17.61
C THR A 136 3.02 12.07 -16.81
N ARG A 137 2.17 12.62 -15.94
CA ARG A 137 2.50 13.72 -15.00
C ARG A 137 3.09 13.21 -13.67
N GLY A 138 3.30 11.91 -13.53
CA GLY A 138 3.71 11.25 -12.30
C GLY A 138 5.02 11.79 -11.71
N ARG A 139 6.00 12.19 -12.54
CA ARG A 139 7.29 12.71 -12.07
C ARG A 139 7.13 13.98 -11.21
N LYS A 140 6.35 14.96 -11.68
CA LYS A 140 6.11 16.20 -10.90
C LYS A 140 5.39 15.90 -9.57
N LYS A 141 4.51 14.90 -9.57
CA LYS A 141 3.79 14.44 -8.38
C LYS A 141 4.76 13.83 -7.37
N VAL A 142 5.64 12.97 -7.83
CA VAL A 142 6.68 12.31 -7.00
C VAL A 142 7.64 13.34 -6.40
N ASP A 143 8.14 14.28 -7.20
CA ASP A 143 9.06 15.33 -6.73
C ASP A 143 8.39 16.21 -5.67
N LYS A 144 7.12 16.58 -5.85
CA LYS A 144 6.36 17.37 -4.87
C LYS A 144 6.10 16.60 -3.58
N LEU A 145 5.74 15.31 -3.67
CA LEU A 145 5.56 14.46 -2.50
C LEU A 145 6.86 14.36 -1.69
N HIS A 146 8.00 14.15 -2.37
CA HIS A 146 9.30 14.10 -1.73
C HIS A 146 9.60 15.39 -0.95
N GLU A 147 9.40 16.54 -1.59
CA GLU A 147 9.58 17.85 -0.94
C GLU A 147 8.70 17.98 0.32
N VAL A 148 7.41 17.65 0.21
CA VAL A 148 6.47 17.78 1.34
C VAL A 148 6.82 16.84 2.49
N LEU A 149 7.23 15.60 2.20
CA LEU A 149 7.66 14.65 3.21
C LEU A 149 8.94 15.11 3.91
N CYS A 150 9.95 15.54 3.15
CA CYS A 150 11.19 16.07 3.71
C CYS A 150 10.95 17.29 4.60
N ASN A 151 10.15 18.25 4.14
CA ASN A 151 9.83 19.46 4.90
C ASN A 151 9.12 19.14 6.24
N ASN A 152 8.21 18.16 6.24
CA ASN A 152 7.49 17.78 7.46
C ASN A 152 8.40 17.16 8.52
N HIS A 153 9.45 16.47 8.09
CA HIS A 153 10.42 15.81 8.98
C HIS A 153 11.69 16.65 9.20
N TYR A 154 11.72 17.91 8.74
CA TYR A 154 12.91 18.78 8.77
C TYR A 154 14.14 18.12 8.10
N ASP A 155 13.91 17.24 7.14
CA ASP A 155 14.91 16.48 6.40
C ASP A 155 15.43 17.27 5.18
N PHE A 156 15.96 18.46 5.42
CA PHE A 156 16.41 19.38 4.36
C PHE A 156 17.60 18.83 3.55
N ASN A 157 18.39 17.95 4.15
CA ASN A 157 19.54 17.30 3.50
C ASN A 157 19.19 15.96 2.86
N ARG A 158 17.93 15.53 2.93
CA ARG A 158 17.46 14.22 2.43
C ARG A 158 18.25 13.04 3.01
N GLU A 159 18.50 13.10 4.29
CA GLU A 159 19.21 12.04 5.03
C GLU A 159 18.25 10.97 5.54
N LEU A 160 17.00 11.31 5.81
CA LEU A 160 15.94 10.41 6.21
C LEU A 160 15.24 9.80 4.99
N ILE A 161 14.76 10.65 4.07
CA ILE A 161 14.06 10.23 2.86
C ILE A 161 14.97 10.40 1.65
N LYS A 162 15.72 9.34 1.34
CA LYS A 162 16.77 9.37 0.29
C LYS A 162 16.20 9.62 -1.10
N LYS A 163 15.06 8.99 -1.41
CA LYS A 163 14.39 9.15 -2.70
C LYS A 163 12.92 8.80 -2.64
N VAL A 164 12.16 9.43 -3.53
CA VAL A 164 10.83 8.99 -3.95
C VAL A 164 10.89 8.76 -5.45
N GLN A 165 10.53 7.57 -5.91
CA GLN A 165 10.70 7.16 -7.31
C GLN A 165 9.46 6.43 -7.82
N GLN A 166 9.10 6.73 -9.07
CA GLN A 166 8.09 5.98 -9.80
C GLN A 166 8.67 4.64 -10.29
N VAL A 167 7.90 3.57 -10.15
CA VAL A 167 8.25 2.22 -10.62
C VAL A 167 7.10 1.60 -11.39
N ARG A 168 7.39 0.55 -12.15
CA ARG A 168 6.38 -0.27 -12.82
C ARG A 168 6.04 -1.47 -11.95
N SER A 169 4.77 -1.65 -11.62
CA SER A 169 4.28 -2.75 -10.79
C SER A 169 4.61 -4.14 -11.34
N GLU A 170 4.68 -4.26 -12.66
CA GLU A 170 4.97 -5.52 -13.37
C GLU A 170 6.37 -6.07 -13.06
N GLU A 171 7.32 -5.19 -12.71
CA GLU A 171 8.73 -5.52 -12.50
C GLU A 171 9.11 -5.68 -11.02
N VAL A 172 8.20 -5.33 -10.08
CA VAL A 172 8.51 -5.24 -8.65
C VAL A 172 7.54 -6.05 -7.80
N GLU A 173 8.01 -7.19 -7.28
CA GLU A 173 7.21 -8.15 -6.49
C GLU A 173 6.49 -7.50 -5.28
N LEU A 174 7.13 -6.52 -4.62
CA LEU A 174 6.52 -5.89 -3.45
C LEU A 174 5.47 -4.83 -3.79
N VAL A 175 5.51 -4.23 -4.98
CA VAL A 175 4.40 -3.41 -5.49
C VAL A 175 3.20 -4.31 -5.79
N ALA A 176 3.45 -5.48 -6.39
CA ALA A 176 2.41 -6.47 -6.65
C ALA A 176 1.78 -7.03 -5.36
N LEU A 177 2.58 -7.22 -4.30
CA LEU A 177 2.07 -7.58 -2.98
C LEU A 177 1.23 -6.44 -2.36
N ALA A 178 1.64 -5.19 -2.54
CA ALA A 178 0.86 -4.03 -2.12
C ALA A 178 -0.50 -3.99 -2.85
N ASP A 179 -0.54 -4.17 -4.19
CA ASP A 179 -1.81 -4.27 -4.97
C ASP A 179 -2.74 -5.35 -4.39
N LEU A 180 -2.21 -6.52 -4.07
CA LEU A 180 -3.00 -7.61 -3.49
C LEU A 180 -3.67 -7.21 -2.17
N LEU A 181 -2.90 -6.65 -1.24
CA LEU A 181 -3.38 -6.26 0.09
C LEU A 181 -4.33 -5.06 0.02
N ILE A 182 -4.00 -4.05 -0.78
CA ILE A 182 -4.85 -2.87 -1.03
C ILE A 182 -6.15 -3.28 -1.71
N GLY A 183 -6.08 -4.20 -2.67
CA GLY A 183 -7.24 -4.74 -3.36
C GLY A 183 -8.20 -5.45 -2.42
N ALA A 184 -7.70 -6.21 -1.44
CA ALA A 184 -8.52 -6.85 -0.41
C ALA A 184 -9.24 -5.81 0.47
N MET A 185 -8.52 -4.77 0.91
CA MET A 185 -9.08 -3.67 1.68
C MET A 185 -10.13 -2.90 0.88
N SER A 186 -9.83 -2.57 -0.38
CA SER A 186 -10.75 -1.89 -1.29
C SER A 186 -12.04 -2.70 -1.51
N TYR A 187 -11.91 -4.01 -1.78
CA TYR A 187 -13.05 -4.90 -2.00
C TYR A 187 -13.98 -4.95 -0.78
N LEU A 188 -13.40 -5.06 0.42
CA LEU A 188 -14.13 -5.10 1.69
C LEU A 188 -14.86 -3.78 1.97
N HIS A 189 -14.15 -2.64 1.89
CA HIS A 189 -14.72 -1.32 2.18
C HIS A 189 -15.74 -0.84 1.16
N ARG A 190 -15.73 -1.41 -0.04
CA ARG A 190 -16.77 -1.22 -1.07
C ARG A 190 -17.98 -2.13 -0.88
N GLY A 191 -17.99 -3.01 0.14
CA GLY A 191 -19.07 -3.94 0.42
C GLY A 191 -19.28 -5.00 -0.66
N LYS A 192 -18.23 -5.33 -1.45
CA LYS A 192 -18.37 -6.31 -2.53
C LYS A 192 -18.31 -7.74 -1.98
N THR A 193 -19.21 -8.59 -2.50
CA THR A 193 -19.37 -9.98 -2.04
C THR A 193 -19.45 -10.99 -3.19
N THR A 194 -19.18 -10.57 -4.42
CA THR A 194 -19.44 -11.36 -5.63
C THR A 194 -18.45 -12.51 -5.87
N SER A 195 -17.25 -12.49 -5.27
CA SER A 195 -16.21 -13.51 -5.49
C SER A 195 -15.91 -14.26 -4.21
N GLU A 196 -16.29 -15.55 -4.15
CA GLU A 196 -16.00 -16.44 -3.02
C GLU A 196 -14.50 -16.54 -2.73
N ALA A 197 -13.66 -16.63 -3.78
CA ALA A 197 -12.21 -16.71 -3.61
C ALA A 197 -11.64 -15.46 -2.94
N LYS A 198 -12.12 -14.27 -3.32
CA LYS A 198 -11.72 -13.00 -2.71
C LYS A 198 -12.17 -12.88 -1.26
N LEU A 199 -13.39 -13.35 -0.96
CA LEU A 199 -13.88 -13.39 0.42
C LEU A 199 -13.05 -14.31 1.29
N LYS A 200 -12.71 -15.52 0.82
CA LYS A 200 -11.83 -16.45 1.55
C LYS A 200 -10.45 -15.84 1.83
N LEU A 201 -9.88 -15.12 0.85
CA LEU A 201 -8.60 -14.46 1.04
C LEU A 201 -8.69 -13.32 2.07
N ILE A 202 -9.77 -12.54 2.08
CA ILE A 202 -10.04 -11.51 3.08
C ILE A 202 -10.18 -12.13 4.49
N GLU A 203 -10.91 -13.23 4.61
CA GLU A 203 -11.01 -13.95 5.91
C GLU A 203 -9.65 -14.43 6.38
N ARG A 204 -8.78 -14.93 5.47
CA ARG A 204 -7.42 -15.30 5.83
C ARG A 204 -6.61 -14.10 6.34
N ILE A 205 -6.74 -12.93 5.74
CA ILE A 205 -6.09 -11.71 6.22
C ILE A 205 -6.60 -11.33 7.61
N LYS A 206 -7.91 -11.42 7.88
CA LYS A 206 -8.50 -11.19 9.20
C LYS A 206 -7.96 -12.17 10.25
N GLU A 207 -7.91 -13.45 9.91
CA GLU A 207 -7.37 -14.49 10.81
C GLU A 207 -5.92 -14.21 11.19
N ARG A 208 -5.10 -13.84 10.21
CA ARG A 208 -3.67 -13.63 10.42
C ARG A 208 -3.39 -12.28 11.11
N SER A 209 -4.05 -11.22 10.73
CA SER A 209 -3.88 -9.88 11.32
C SER A 209 -4.53 -9.74 12.70
N LYS A 210 -5.56 -10.55 13.02
CA LYS A 210 -6.43 -10.44 14.19
C LYS A 210 -7.30 -9.18 14.20
N TYR A 211 -7.46 -8.52 13.05
CA TYR A 211 -8.30 -7.33 12.89
C TYR A 211 -9.52 -7.62 12.02
N ASN A 212 -10.62 -6.88 12.27
CA ASN A 212 -11.82 -6.94 11.42
C ASN A 212 -11.67 -6.21 10.08
N LEU A 213 -10.56 -5.47 9.90
CA LEU A 213 -10.19 -4.68 8.74
C LEU A 213 -11.09 -3.46 8.46
N MET A 214 -12.07 -3.15 9.31
CA MET A 214 -13.04 -2.06 9.12
C MET A 214 -12.74 -0.83 9.98
N ALA A 215 -11.81 -0.93 10.91
CA ALA A 215 -11.44 0.13 11.84
C ALA A 215 -9.93 0.38 11.84
N SER A 216 -9.53 1.58 12.25
CA SER A 216 -8.12 1.89 12.43
C SER A 216 -7.51 1.03 13.53
N THR A 217 -6.29 0.57 13.31
CA THR A 217 -5.45 -0.08 14.31
C THR A 217 -4.78 0.95 15.21
N LEU A 218 -3.99 0.50 16.17
CA LEU A 218 -3.12 1.39 16.93
C LEU A 218 -2.18 2.14 15.99
N TYR A 219 -1.83 3.37 16.34
CA TYR A 219 -1.00 4.25 15.50
C TYR A 219 0.34 3.63 15.10
N ARG A 220 0.97 2.88 16.04
CA ARG A 220 2.25 2.20 15.84
C ARG A 220 2.10 0.69 15.64
N GLU A 221 0.95 0.22 15.15
CA GLU A 221 0.85 -1.16 14.69
C GLU A 221 1.88 -1.39 13.57
N ASN A 222 2.74 -2.37 13.75
CA ASN A 222 3.91 -2.52 12.90
C ASN A 222 3.69 -3.52 11.75
N LYS A 223 2.93 -4.61 11.99
CA LYS A 223 2.77 -5.67 10.97
C LYS A 223 1.71 -5.35 9.93
N PHE A 224 0.52 -4.96 10.37
CA PHE A 224 -0.63 -4.70 9.51
C PHE A 224 -1.40 -3.47 10.02
N ASN A 225 -0.95 -2.31 9.63
CA ASN A 225 -1.48 -1.04 10.11
C ASN A 225 -2.62 -0.55 9.21
N ILE A 226 -3.75 -0.22 9.82
CA ILE A 226 -4.93 0.31 9.15
C ILE A 226 -5.21 1.71 9.66
N PHE A 227 -5.35 2.66 8.75
CA PHE A 227 -5.82 4.01 9.02
C PHE A 227 -7.08 4.30 8.21
N VAL A 228 -8.23 4.26 8.87
CA VAL A 228 -9.51 4.66 8.27
C VAL A 228 -9.69 6.16 8.46
N TRP A 229 -9.54 6.90 7.37
CA TRP A 229 -9.66 8.36 7.36
C TRP A 229 -11.14 8.76 7.17
N ARG A 230 -11.70 9.52 8.12
CA ARG A 230 -13.13 9.88 8.14
C ARG A 230 -13.38 11.37 7.91
N GLY A 231 -12.50 12.07 7.21
CA GLY A 231 -12.69 13.48 6.90
C GLY A 231 -12.94 14.34 8.14
N GLY A 232 -11.94 15.08 8.56
CA GLY A 232 -12.04 15.99 9.69
C GLY A 232 -10.63 16.32 10.13
N TYR A 233 -10.16 17.49 9.80
CA TYR A 233 -9.07 18.10 10.55
C TYR A 233 -9.62 18.32 11.96
N GLY A 234 -8.97 17.71 12.96
CA GLY A 234 -9.38 17.64 14.35
C GLY A 234 -10.24 18.81 14.85
N LYS A 235 -11.34 18.41 15.50
CA LYS A 235 -11.87 19.22 16.57
C LYS A 235 -10.98 19.06 17.79
#